data_c818baf24c03b9f31d349d1dee4cfbdd
#
_entry.id   c818baf24c03b9f31d349d1dee4cfbdd
#
_cell.length_a   1.000
_cell.length_b   1.000
_cell.length_c   1.000
_cell.angle_alpha   90.00
_cell.angle_beta   90.00
_cell.angle_gamma   90.00
#
_symmetry.space_group_name_H-M   'P 1'
#
loop_
_entity.id
_entity.type
_entity.pdbx_description
1 polymer ?
#
loop_
_entity_poly.entity_id
_entity_poly.type
_entity_poly.pdbx_seq_one_letter_code
_entity_poly.pdbx_strand_id
1 'polypeptide(L)'
;MDISKLGSKLPQAVLDEIPAIMEKFGVTNPLRLCHFLAQCGHESGHFKFTKENLNYSADGLRKIFPKYFPTLELANKYARQPEKIANKVYGNRMGNGDEASGEGFKFRGRGYIQLTGKENYTAFDKFVEDDILANPDLVATKYPLMSAAFFFNKNKLWDICDKGHAHDIVLAVTKRVNGGTIGLADRQKHFDSFHSLMA
;
A
#
# COMPACT_ATOMS: atom_id res chain seq x y z
N MET A 1 3.73 -20.56 -13.64
CA MET A 1 4.42 -20.35 -12.34
C MET A 1 3.58 -21.02 -11.26
N ASP A 2 4.16 -21.89 -10.47
CA ASP A 2 3.45 -22.64 -9.41
C ASP A 2 3.47 -21.84 -8.10
N ILE A 3 2.34 -21.15 -7.80
CA ILE A 3 2.20 -20.34 -6.60
C ILE A 3 1.85 -21.15 -5.34
N SER A 4 1.54 -22.45 -5.48
CA SER A 4 1.20 -23.31 -4.33
C SER A 4 2.36 -23.44 -3.33
N LYS A 5 3.59 -23.31 -3.81
CA LYS A 5 4.81 -23.29 -3.01
C LYS A 5 4.84 -22.15 -1.97
N LEU A 6 4.09 -21.07 -2.20
CA LEU A 6 4.01 -19.93 -1.29
C LEU A 6 3.01 -20.15 -0.13
N GLY A 7 2.21 -21.21 -0.16
CA GLY A 7 1.14 -21.48 0.82
C GLY A 7 1.60 -21.57 2.28
N SER A 8 2.87 -21.93 2.51
CA SER A 8 3.45 -21.99 3.86
C SER A 8 3.86 -20.61 4.41
N LYS A 9 3.86 -19.56 3.57
CA LYS A 9 4.38 -18.22 3.89
C LYS A 9 3.36 -17.09 3.77
N LEU A 10 2.26 -17.34 3.05
CA LEU A 10 1.26 -16.31 2.75
C LEU A 10 -0.11 -16.68 3.32
N PRO A 11 -0.88 -15.71 3.81
CA PRO A 11 -2.29 -15.90 4.12
C PRO A 11 -3.08 -16.34 2.88
N GLN A 12 -4.12 -17.16 3.06
CA GLN A 12 -4.97 -17.64 1.95
C GLN A 12 -5.56 -16.48 1.14
N ALA A 13 -6.01 -15.42 1.80
CA ALA A 13 -6.55 -14.23 1.12
C ALA A 13 -5.55 -13.57 0.15
N VAL A 14 -4.25 -13.63 0.45
CA VAL A 14 -3.19 -13.15 -0.46
C VAL A 14 -3.03 -14.08 -1.64
N LEU A 15 -3.01 -15.39 -1.40
CA LEU A 15 -2.90 -16.40 -2.46
C LEU A 15 -4.07 -16.32 -3.43
N ASP A 16 -5.28 -16.07 -2.94
CA ASP A 16 -6.50 -15.98 -3.75
C ASP A 16 -6.50 -14.79 -4.72
N GLU A 17 -5.82 -13.68 -4.39
CA GLU A 17 -5.70 -12.53 -5.29
C GLU A 17 -4.61 -12.69 -6.38
N ILE A 18 -3.58 -13.53 -6.16
CA ILE A 18 -2.41 -13.64 -7.05
C ILE A 18 -2.80 -14.01 -8.51
N PRO A 19 -3.68 -14.98 -8.79
CA PRO A 19 -4.00 -15.34 -10.17
C PRO A 19 -4.55 -14.18 -10.99
N ALA A 20 -5.49 -13.40 -10.43
CA ALA A 20 -6.05 -12.24 -11.09
C ALA A 20 -5.01 -11.12 -11.31
N ILE A 21 -4.07 -10.96 -10.39
CA ILE A 21 -2.95 -10.01 -10.52
C ILE A 21 -1.98 -10.45 -11.63
N MET A 22 -1.66 -11.74 -11.68
CA MET A 22 -0.80 -12.31 -12.73
C MET A 22 -1.36 -12.03 -14.12
N GLU A 23 -2.65 -12.28 -14.31
CA GLU A 23 -3.34 -12.03 -15.56
C GLU A 23 -3.39 -10.54 -15.90
N LYS A 24 -3.87 -9.72 -14.97
CA LYS A 24 -4.17 -8.29 -15.21
C LYS A 24 -2.91 -7.43 -15.40
N PHE A 25 -1.84 -7.73 -14.68
CA PHE A 25 -0.61 -6.92 -14.68
C PHE A 25 0.60 -7.64 -15.29
N GLY A 26 0.41 -8.81 -15.89
CA GLY A 26 1.49 -9.53 -16.56
C GLY A 26 2.59 -9.98 -15.58
N VAL A 27 2.24 -10.43 -14.39
CA VAL A 27 3.19 -10.98 -13.42
C VAL A 27 3.51 -12.43 -13.80
N THR A 28 4.33 -12.59 -14.83
CA THR A 28 4.54 -13.88 -15.51
C THR A 28 5.77 -14.65 -15.03
N ASN A 29 6.61 -14.06 -14.21
CA ASN A 29 7.84 -14.67 -13.73
C ASN A 29 8.02 -14.57 -12.21
N PRO A 30 8.83 -15.47 -11.59
CA PRO A 30 9.08 -15.49 -10.16
C PRO A 30 9.68 -14.19 -9.62
N LEU A 31 10.54 -13.51 -10.38
CA LEU A 31 11.19 -12.26 -9.92
C LEU A 31 10.18 -11.18 -9.64
N ARG A 32 9.23 -10.92 -10.58
CA ARG A 32 8.16 -9.94 -10.38
C ARG A 32 7.36 -10.26 -9.13
N LEU A 33 6.93 -11.51 -8.98
CA LEU A 33 6.10 -11.92 -7.85
C LEU A 33 6.85 -11.80 -6.52
N CYS A 34 8.10 -12.28 -6.44
CA CYS A 34 8.89 -12.24 -5.20
C CYS A 34 9.21 -10.82 -4.75
N HIS A 35 9.63 -9.94 -5.66
CA HIS A 35 9.83 -8.51 -5.34
C HIS A 35 8.55 -7.84 -4.84
N PHE A 36 7.45 -8.07 -5.54
CA PHE A 36 6.15 -7.52 -5.20
C PHE A 36 5.69 -7.94 -3.81
N LEU A 37 5.68 -9.26 -3.55
CA LEU A 37 5.28 -9.80 -2.25
C LEU A 37 6.20 -9.36 -1.11
N ALA A 38 7.51 -9.21 -1.38
CA ALA A 38 8.46 -8.72 -0.37
C ALA A 38 8.14 -7.29 0.07
N GLN A 39 7.80 -6.41 -0.87
CA GLN A 39 7.41 -5.04 -0.54
C GLN A 39 6.07 -5.01 0.19
N CYS A 40 5.05 -5.72 -0.31
CA CYS A 40 3.75 -5.80 0.35
C CYS A 40 3.85 -6.37 1.77
N GLY A 41 4.64 -7.43 1.97
CA GLY A 41 4.86 -8.03 3.28
C GLY A 41 5.43 -7.04 4.29
N HIS A 42 6.44 -6.27 3.89
CA HIS A 42 7.02 -5.24 4.76
C HIS A 42 6.03 -4.12 5.07
N GLU A 43 5.43 -3.51 4.04
CA GLU A 43 4.54 -2.34 4.21
C GLU A 43 3.28 -2.64 5.03
N SER A 44 2.82 -3.88 5.01
CA SER A 44 1.59 -4.31 5.69
C SER A 44 1.81 -5.06 7.01
N GLY A 45 3.04 -5.09 7.52
CA GLY A 45 3.37 -5.89 8.70
C GLY A 45 3.05 -7.38 8.52
N HIS A 46 3.61 -7.98 7.47
CA HIS A 46 3.38 -9.37 7.07
C HIS A 46 1.92 -9.67 6.70
N PHE A 47 1.34 -8.83 5.86
CA PHE A 47 -0.04 -8.92 5.34
C PHE A 47 -1.14 -8.82 6.41
N LYS A 48 -0.85 -8.19 7.56
CA LYS A 48 -1.80 -8.02 8.67
C LYS A 48 -2.62 -6.76 8.56
N PHE A 49 -2.03 -5.67 8.07
CA PHE A 49 -2.64 -4.35 8.05
C PHE A 49 -3.03 -3.94 6.64
N THR A 50 -4.31 -3.65 6.45
CA THR A 50 -4.90 -3.21 5.18
C THR A 50 -5.48 -1.79 5.22
N LYS A 51 -5.42 -1.14 6.39
CA LYS A 51 -5.90 0.24 6.61
C LYS A 51 -4.88 1.00 7.44
N GLU A 52 -4.69 2.28 7.12
CA GLU A 52 -3.86 3.16 7.94
C GLU A 52 -4.48 3.40 9.32
N ASN A 53 -3.62 3.56 10.32
CA ASN A 53 -4.04 3.90 11.68
C ASN A 53 -3.96 5.43 11.86
N LEU A 54 -5.12 6.09 11.94
CA LEU A 54 -5.25 7.53 12.14
C LEU A 54 -5.57 7.92 13.60
N ASN A 55 -5.47 6.98 14.54
CA ASN A 55 -5.77 7.21 15.95
C ASN A 55 -4.58 7.84 16.69
N TYR A 56 -4.25 9.08 16.37
CA TYR A 56 -3.14 9.81 16.97
C TYR A 56 -3.53 10.60 18.23
N SER A 57 -2.60 10.66 19.21
CA SER A 57 -2.63 11.64 20.29
C SER A 57 -2.26 13.04 19.77
N ALA A 58 -2.48 14.08 20.55
CA ALA A 58 -2.08 15.43 20.17
C ALA A 58 -0.57 15.55 19.91
N ASP A 59 0.26 14.93 20.74
CA ASP A 59 1.71 14.89 20.53
C ASP A 59 2.09 14.09 19.28
N GLY A 60 1.39 12.96 19.03
CA GLY A 60 1.55 12.19 17.81
C GLY A 60 1.23 12.99 16.56
N LEU A 61 0.15 13.77 16.56
CA LEU A 61 -0.24 14.66 15.45
C LEU A 61 0.83 15.72 15.17
N ARG A 62 1.37 16.36 16.20
CA ARG A 62 2.43 17.35 16.06
C ARG A 62 3.72 16.75 15.52
N LYS A 63 4.04 15.53 15.94
CA LYS A 63 5.25 14.81 15.49
C LYS A 63 5.16 14.34 14.05
N ILE A 64 4.02 13.75 13.67
CA ILE A 64 3.83 13.10 12.36
C ILE A 64 3.35 14.09 11.29
N PHE A 65 2.50 15.04 11.68
CA PHE A 65 1.89 16.02 10.78
C PHE A 65 2.12 17.47 11.24
N PRO A 66 3.38 17.89 11.48
CA PRO A 66 3.69 19.20 12.05
C PRO A 66 3.14 20.38 11.22
N LYS A 67 3.08 20.22 9.89
CA LYS A 67 2.51 21.22 8.97
C LYS A 67 1.02 21.49 9.26
N TYR A 68 0.28 20.45 9.63
CA TYR A 68 -1.18 20.53 9.85
C TYR A 68 -1.55 20.82 11.30
N PHE A 69 -0.64 20.50 12.23
CA PHE A 69 -0.82 20.65 13.67
C PHE A 69 0.37 21.38 14.32
N PRO A 70 0.57 22.68 13.98
CA PRO A 70 1.74 23.42 14.48
C PRO A 70 1.66 23.71 15.98
N THR A 71 0.47 23.73 16.58
CA THR A 71 0.26 24.02 18.00
C THR A 71 -0.40 22.88 18.75
N LEU A 72 -0.11 22.76 20.05
CA LEU A 72 -0.73 21.75 20.91
C LEU A 72 -2.25 21.99 21.04
N GLU A 73 -2.68 23.24 21.10
CA GLU A 73 -4.10 23.59 21.17
C GLU A 73 -4.86 23.05 19.96
N LEU A 74 -4.33 23.28 18.75
CA LEU A 74 -4.96 22.76 17.53
C LEU A 74 -4.94 21.24 17.51
N ALA A 75 -3.81 20.60 17.86
CA ALA A 75 -3.70 19.15 17.91
C ALA A 75 -4.69 18.52 18.89
N ASN A 76 -4.94 19.14 20.05
CA ASN A 76 -5.93 18.66 21.03
C ASN A 76 -7.36 18.62 20.45
N LYS A 77 -7.72 19.59 19.56
CA LYS A 77 -9.04 19.61 18.92
C LYS A 77 -9.29 18.44 17.97
N TYR A 78 -8.22 17.78 17.51
CA TYR A 78 -8.28 16.68 16.56
C TYR A 78 -7.86 15.33 17.16
N ALA A 79 -7.17 15.34 18.30
CA ALA A 79 -6.63 14.13 18.93
C ALA A 79 -7.70 13.04 19.10
N ARG A 80 -7.33 11.80 18.73
CA ARG A 80 -8.21 10.63 18.81
C ARG A 80 -9.49 10.70 17.96
N GLN A 81 -9.51 11.56 16.93
CA GLN A 81 -10.61 11.71 15.99
C GLN A 81 -10.15 11.37 14.56
N PRO A 82 -10.03 10.07 14.20
CA PRO A 82 -9.46 9.62 12.92
C PRO A 82 -10.05 10.28 11.68
N GLU A 83 -11.38 10.46 11.67
CA GLU A 83 -12.08 11.09 10.55
C GLU A 83 -11.66 12.55 10.35
N LYS A 84 -11.68 13.34 11.43
CA LYS A 84 -11.25 14.74 11.34
C LYS A 84 -9.78 14.87 10.98
N ILE A 85 -8.94 14.00 11.54
CA ILE A 85 -7.50 13.97 11.23
C ILE A 85 -7.28 13.73 9.73
N ALA A 86 -7.92 12.70 9.16
CA ALA A 86 -7.80 12.40 7.75
C ALA A 86 -8.30 13.54 6.86
N ASN A 87 -9.46 14.10 7.18
CA ASN A 87 -10.06 15.20 6.41
C ASN A 87 -9.15 16.45 6.42
N LYS A 88 -8.49 16.74 7.54
CA LYS A 88 -7.54 17.84 7.62
C LYS A 88 -6.23 17.56 6.87
N VAL A 89 -5.68 16.37 7.02
CA VAL A 89 -4.36 16.01 6.44
C VAL A 89 -4.46 15.79 4.93
N TYR A 90 -5.56 15.21 4.46
CA TYR A 90 -5.75 14.82 3.06
C TYR A 90 -6.71 15.73 2.28
N GLY A 91 -7.39 16.68 2.95
CA GLY A 91 -8.22 17.66 2.27
C GLY A 91 -7.42 18.53 1.29
N ASN A 92 -8.03 18.90 0.16
CA ASN A 92 -7.42 19.65 -0.94
C ASN A 92 -6.15 19.01 -1.52
N ARG A 93 -6.01 17.69 -1.41
CA ARG A 93 -4.85 16.93 -1.90
C ARG A 93 -5.31 15.68 -2.64
N MET A 94 -4.50 15.23 -3.62
CA MET A 94 -4.72 13.97 -4.34
C MET A 94 -6.14 13.82 -4.91
N GLY A 95 -6.72 14.93 -5.37
CA GLY A 95 -8.08 14.96 -5.92
C GLY A 95 -9.21 14.98 -4.90
N ASN A 96 -8.92 14.99 -3.59
CA ASN A 96 -9.93 15.18 -2.55
C ASN A 96 -10.43 16.62 -2.53
N GLY A 97 -11.71 16.81 -2.18
CA GLY A 97 -12.25 18.11 -1.78
C GLY A 97 -11.63 18.65 -0.49
N ASP A 98 -12.17 19.74 0.00
CA ASP A 98 -11.70 20.36 1.25
C ASP A 98 -11.97 19.49 2.49
N GLU A 99 -11.56 19.98 3.67
CA GLU A 99 -11.74 19.28 4.94
C GLU A 99 -13.23 18.98 5.22
N ALA A 100 -14.14 19.87 4.83
CA ALA A 100 -15.58 19.71 5.05
C ALA A 100 -16.24 18.67 4.14
N SER A 101 -15.61 18.34 3.02
CA SER A 101 -16.12 17.34 2.06
C SER A 101 -16.15 15.92 2.62
N GLY A 102 -15.35 15.61 3.66
CA GLY A 102 -15.19 14.25 4.18
C GLY A 102 -14.37 13.33 3.29
N GLU A 103 -13.92 13.78 2.10
CA GLU A 103 -13.21 12.96 1.14
C GLU A 103 -11.83 12.53 1.63
N GLY A 104 -11.18 13.30 2.50
CA GLY A 104 -9.93 12.91 3.12
C GLY A 104 -10.03 11.59 3.89
N PHE A 105 -11.07 11.41 4.67
CA PHE A 105 -11.33 10.16 5.38
C PHE A 105 -11.91 9.08 4.46
N LYS A 106 -12.81 9.45 3.55
CA LYS A 106 -13.42 8.52 2.58
C LYS A 106 -12.34 7.81 1.78
N PHE A 107 -11.33 8.53 1.27
CA PHE A 107 -10.26 8.00 0.43
C PHE A 107 -8.90 7.91 1.16
N ARG A 108 -8.95 7.61 2.49
CA ARG A 108 -7.75 7.37 3.29
C ARG A 108 -6.97 6.14 2.83
N GLY A 109 -5.77 5.94 3.35
CA GLY A 109 -4.88 4.85 2.98
C GLY A 109 -5.47 3.46 3.26
N ARG A 110 -5.54 2.63 2.21
CA ARG A 110 -5.99 1.23 2.27
C ARG A 110 -5.17 0.36 1.33
N GLY A 111 -5.23 -0.96 1.56
CA GLY A 111 -4.43 -1.95 0.84
C GLY A 111 -3.02 -2.08 1.39
N TYR A 112 -2.27 -3.06 0.89
CA TYR A 112 -0.94 -3.39 1.45
C TYR A 112 0.15 -2.34 1.16
N ILE A 113 -0.02 -1.47 0.18
CA ILE A 113 0.87 -0.33 -0.10
C ILE A 113 0.12 1.01 0.01
N GLN A 114 -0.93 1.08 0.82
CA GLN A 114 -1.61 2.32 1.21
C GLN A 114 -2.06 3.20 0.03
N LEU A 115 -2.99 2.69 -0.82
CA LEU A 115 -3.69 3.50 -1.83
C LEU A 115 -4.42 4.66 -1.13
N THR A 116 -4.09 5.91 -1.47
CA THR A 116 -4.60 7.11 -0.79
C THR A 116 -5.00 8.18 -1.79
N GLY A 117 -6.12 8.86 -1.52
CA GLY A 117 -6.63 9.99 -2.29
C GLY A 117 -7.56 9.63 -3.43
N LYS A 118 -8.58 10.48 -3.65
CA LYS A 118 -9.66 10.27 -4.63
C LYS A 118 -9.14 9.99 -6.04
N GLU A 119 -8.12 10.73 -6.48
CA GLU A 119 -7.52 10.54 -7.81
C GLU A 119 -6.95 9.13 -7.98
N ASN A 120 -6.25 8.60 -6.96
CA ASN A 120 -5.70 7.24 -7.02
C ASN A 120 -6.79 6.17 -6.95
N TYR A 121 -7.83 6.38 -6.13
CA TYR A 121 -9.00 5.49 -6.11
C TYR A 121 -9.71 5.50 -7.45
N THR A 122 -9.95 6.66 -8.06
CA THR A 122 -10.57 6.78 -9.40
C THR A 122 -9.75 6.09 -10.49
N ALA A 123 -8.43 6.18 -10.40
CA ALA A 123 -7.55 5.51 -11.35
C ALA A 123 -7.56 3.98 -11.15
N PHE A 124 -7.60 3.50 -9.89
CA PHE A 124 -7.64 2.08 -9.57
C PHE A 124 -9.02 1.45 -9.85
N ASP A 125 -10.11 2.18 -9.70
CA ASP A 125 -11.48 1.75 -9.98
C ASP A 125 -11.63 1.10 -11.38
N LYS A 126 -10.87 1.59 -12.35
CA LYS A 126 -10.83 1.05 -13.73
C LYS A 126 -10.22 -0.35 -13.84
N PHE A 127 -9.60 -0.85 -12.79
CA PHE A 127 -8.92 -2.15 -12.75
C PHE A 127 -9.70 -3.21 -11.97
N VAL A 128 -10.83 -2.88 -11.39
CA VAL A 128 -11.68 -3.78 -10.61
C VAL A 128 -13.11 -3.72 -11.12
N GLU A 129 -13.91 -4.71 -10.76
CA GLU A 129 -15.31 -4.80 -11.21
C GLU A 129 -16.28 -4.03 -10.31
N ASP A 130 -15.94 -3.94 -9.01
CA ASP A 130 -16.78 -3.25 -8.03
C ASP A 130 -16.52 -1.73 -8.08
N ASP A 131 -17.56 -0.94 -7.81
CA ASP A 131 -17.44 0.51 -7.60
C ASP A 131 -16.77 0.83 -6.27
N ILE A 132 -15.44 0.99 -6.29
CA ILE A 132 -14.68 1.34 -5.09
C ILE A 132 -14.79 2.83 -4.71
N LEU A 133 -15.35 3.66 -5.58
CA LEU A 133 -15.63 5.05 -5.24
C LEU A 133 -16.89 5.16 -4.37
N ALA A 134 -17.88 4.31 -4.62
CA ALA A 134 -19.05 4.16 -3.75
C ALA A 134 -18.69 3.42 -2.46
N ASN A 135 -17.88 2.35 -2.52
CA ASN A 135 -17.46 1.56 -1.38
C ASN A 135 -15.92 1.42 -1.27
N PRO A 136 -15.21 2.45 -0.77
CA PRO A 136 -13.75 2.44 -0.68
C PRO A 136 -13.16 1.35 0.23
N ASP A 137 -13.94 0.81 1.16
CA ASP A 137 -13.48 -0.25 2.05
C ASP A 137 -13.16 -1.56 1.33
N LEU A 138 -13.66 -1.76 0.11
CA LEU A 138 -13.28 -2.89 -0.74
C LEU A 138 -11.79 -2.94 -1.04
N VAL A 139 -11.10 -1.81 -1.07
CA VAL A 139 -9.63 -1.77 -1.22
C VAL A 139 -8.93 -2.46 -0.05
N ALA A 140 -9.52 -2.43 1.15
CA ALA A 140 -8.95 -3.10 2.33
C ALA A 140 -9.43 -4.53 2.52
N THR A 141 -10.61 -4.90 1.98
CA THR A 141 -11.26 -6.17 2.28
C THR A 141 -11.25 -7.16 1.13
N LYS A 142 -11.35 -6.68 -0.11
CA LYS A 142 -11.41 -7.52 -1.33
C LYS A 142 -10.18 -7.35 -2.23
N TYR A 143 -9.57 -6.15 -2.26
CA TYR A 143 -8.52 -5.80 -3.21
C TYR A 143 -7.21 -5.30 -2.57
N PRO A 144 -6.79 -5.76 -1.36
CA PRO A 144 -5.61 -5.19 -0.73
C PRO A 144 -4.31 -5.46 -1.50
N LEU A 145 -4.18 -6.63 -2.13
CA LEU A 145 -3.02 -6.96 -2.95
C LEU A 145 -3.15 -6.39 -4.37
N MET A 146 -4.35 -6.42 -4.95
CA MET A 146 -4.62 -5.86 -6.29
C MET A 146 -4.30 -4.35 -6.35
N SER A 147 -4.65 -3.60 -5.30
CA SER A 147 -4.32 -2.17 -5.21
C SER A 147 -2.82 -1.91 -5.16
N ALA A 148 -2.07 -2.79 -4.50
CA ALA A 148 -0.61 -2.75 -4.49
C ALA A 148 -0.01 -3.07 -5.87
N ALA A 149 -0.58 -4.03 -6.60
CA ALA A 149 -0.16 -4.36 -7.96
C ALA A 149 -0.44 -3.21 -8.93
N PHE A 150 -1.57 -2.52 -8.77
CA PHE A 150 -1.84 -1.28 -9.51
C PHE A 150 -0.76 -0.21 -9.25
N PHE A 151 -0.32 -0.02 -8.01
CA PHE A 151 0.79 0.89 -7.68
C PHE A 151 2.07 0.49 -8.40
N PHE A 152 2.43 -0.80 -8.40
CA PHE A 152 3.60 -1.32 -9.11
C PHE A 152 3.52 -1.04 -10.61
N ASN A 153 2.37 -1.27 -11.21
CA ASN A 153 2.13 -1.03 -12.64
C ASN A 153 2.23 0.47 -12.98
N LYS A 154 1.53 1.31 -12.23
CA LYS A 154 1.51 2.78 -12.42
C LYS A 154 2.93 3.37 -12.34
N ASN A 155 3.77 2.83 -11.45
CA ASN A 155 5.14 3.32 -11.22
C ASN A 155 6.22 2.56 -12.00
N LYS A 156 5.85 1.68 -12.94
CA LYS A 156 6.77 0.88 -13.77
C LYS A 156 7.76 0.04 -12.96
N LEU A 157 7.31 -0.49 -11.83
CA LEU A 157 8.15 -1.29 -10.93
C LEU A 157 8.47 -2.66 -11.49
N TRP A 158 7.60 -3.21 -12.34
CA TRP A 158 7.82 -4.50 -12.99
C TRP A 158 9.12 -4.52 -13.81
N ASP A 159 9.43 -3.43 -14.50
CA ASP A 159 10.67 -3.30 -15.29
C ASP A 159 11.94 -3.33 -14.42
N ILE A 160 11.82 -2.88 -13.16
CA ILE A 160 12.93 -2.97 -12.20
C ILE A 160 13.05 -4.41 -11.68
N CYS A 161 11.94 -5.05 -11.35
CA CYS A 161 11.91 -6.43 -10.87
C CYS A 161 12.54 -7.42 -11.88
N ASP A 162 12.35 -7.20 -13.18
CA ASP A 162 12.89 -8.03 -14.24
C ASP A 162 14.42 -8.01 -14.36
N LYS A 163 15.08 -7.04 -13.71
CA LYS A 163 16.54 -6.90 -13.78
C LYS A 163 17.31 -7.96 -12.96
N GLY A 164 16.61 -8.71 -12.10
CA GLY A 164 17.22 -9.82 -11.37
C GLY A 164 16.88 -9.88 -9.89
N HIS A 165 17.68 -10.64 -9.17
CA HIS A 165 17.49 -10.96 -7.74
C HIS A 165 18.58 -10.36 -6.82
N ALA A 166 19.53 -9.63 -7.37
CA ALA A 166 20.63 -9.05 -6.61
C ALA A 166 20.14 -7.97 -5.64
N HIS A 167 20.90 -7.75 -4.58
CA HIS A 167 20.58 -6.80 -3.51
C HIS A 167 20.29 -5.37 -4.00
N ASP A 168 21.03 -4.91 -5.01
CA ASP A 168 20.85 -3.60 -5.63
C ASP A 168 19.48 -3.45 -6.31
N ILE A 169 18.90 -4.55 -6.83
CA ILE A 169 17.56 -4.55 -7.41
C ILE A 169 16.50 -4.45 -6.30
N VAL A 170 16.64 -5.21 -5.20
CA VAL A 170 15.76 -5.08 -4.04
C VAL A 170 15.82 -3.65 -3.49
N LEU A 171 17.01 -3.05 -3.41
CA LEU A 171 17.21 -1.65 -3.01
C LEU A 171 16.51 -0.68 -3.97
N ALA A 172 16.62 -0.89 -5.29
CA ALA A 172 15.99 -0.04 -6.29
C ALA A 172 14.45 -0.07 -6.19
N VAL A 173 13.86 -1.28 -6.04
CA VAL A 173 12.42 -1.44 -5.81
C VAL A 173 12.01 -0.76 -4.51
N THR A 174 12.75 -0.98 -3.41
CA THR A 174 12.50 -0.36 -2.10
C THR A 174 12.47 1.17 -2.19
N LYS A 175 13.47 1.79 -2.82
CA LYS A 175 13.53 3.24 -3.02
C LYS A 175 12.33 3.77 -3.81
N ARG A 176 11.83 3.00 -4.77
CA ARG A 176 10.69 3.41 -5.58
C ARG A 176 9.37 3.29 -4.80
N VAL A 177 9.27 2.32 -3.88
CA VAL A 177 8.07 2.12 -3.06
C VAL A 177 7.97 3.16 -1.95
N ASN A 178 9.03 3.37 -1.16
CA ASN A 178 8.97 4.21 0.04
C ASN A 178 9.77 5.52 -0.02
N GLY A 179 10.42 5.81 -1.13
CA GLY A 179 11.24 7.02 -1.31
C GLY A 179 12.61 6.97 -0.61
N GLY A 180 12.97 5.87 0.05
CA GLY A 180 14.21 5.72 0.81
C GLY A 180 14.62 4.27 1.00
N THR A 181 15.33 4.00 2.10
CA THR A 181 15.89 2.67 2.41
C THR A 181 15.30 2.06 3.69
N ILE A 182 14.22 2.64 4.22
CA ILE A 182 13.57 2.16 5.43
C ILE A 182 13.10 0.72 5.22
N GLY A 183 13.46 -0.17 6.15
CA GLY A 183 13.07 -1.57 6.10
C GLY A 183 13.78 -2.41 5.04
N LEU A 184 14.86 -1.93 4.40
CA LEU A 184 15.55 -2.66 3.34
C LEU A 184 15.96 -4.08 3.75
N ALA A 185 16.52 -4.26 4.94
CA ALA A 185 16.93 -5.57 5.44
C ALA A 185 15.75 -6.56 5.57
N ASP A 186 14.60 -6.08 6.04
CA ASP A 186 13.39 -6.88 6.16
C ASP A 186 12.79 -7.23 4.78
N ARG A 187 12.78 -6.27 3.85
CA ARG A 187 12.34 -6.49 2.45
C ARG A 187 13.25 -7.49 1.74
N GLN A 188 14.57 -7.41 1.96
CA GLN A 188 15.51 -8.40 1.44
C GLN A 188 15.23 -9.80 1.99
N LYS A 189 15.04 -9.92 3.30
CA LYS A 189 14.70 -11.20 3.94
C LYS A 189 13.41 -11.80 3.39
N HIS A 190 12.38 -10.99 3.16
CA HIS A 190 11.15 -11.44 2.52
C HIS A 190 11.41 -11.92 1.09
N PHE A 191 12.14 -11.11 0.31
CA PHE A 191 12.48 -11.47 -1.06
C PHE A 191 13.22 -12.82 -1.13
N ASP A 192 14.28 -12.99 -0.33
CA ASP A 192 15.07 -14.23 -0.30
C ASP A 192 14.21 -15.43 0.09
N SER A 193 13.30 -15.25 1.05
CA SER A 193 12.38 -16.32 1.49
C SER A 193 11.41 -16.73 0.38
N PHE A 194 10.83 -15.78 -0.37
CA PHE A 194 9.93 -16.10 -1.48
C PHE A 194 10.68 -16.64 -2.68
N HIS A 195 11.83 -16.05 -3.01
CA HIS A 195 12.64 -16.44 -4.15
C HIS A 195 13.17 -17.89 -4.01
N SER A 196 13.61 -18.28 -2.82
CA SER A 196 14.06 -19.65 -2.56
C SER A 196 12.97 -20.73 -2.74
N LEU A 197 11.70 -20.36 -2.61
CA LEU A 197 10.56 -21.27 -2.85
C LEU A 197 10.16 -21.33 -4.33
N MET A 198 10.43 -20.25 -5.07
CA MET A 198 9.95 -20.08 -6.44
C MET A 198 11.03 -20.38 -7.51
N ALA A 199 12.29 -20.48 -7.08
CA ALA A 199 13.42 -20.83 -7.93
C ALA A 199 13.36 -22.28 -8.49
#